data_e63f3d96e127d399999ffe8fa4fe63da
#
_entry.id   e63f3d96e127d399999ffe8fa4fe63da
#
_cell.length_a   1.000
_cell.length_b   1.000
_cell.length_c   1.000
_cell.angle_alpha   90.00
_cell.angle_beta   90.00
_cell.angle_gamma   90.00
#
_symmetry.space_group_name_H-M   'P 1'
#
loop_
_entity.id
_entity.type
_entity.pdbx_description
1 polymer ?
#
loop_
_entity_poly.entity_id
_entity_poly.type
_entity_poly.pdbx_seq_one_letter_code
_entity_poly.pdbx_strand_id
1 'polypeptide(L)'
;MENEIPRLYDDVREAIRDDVTAASYFSCTTDCWTSRNMSSFMSVTAQLISSDWELKSWCLGCFEMLVDHTGDELKEALYDILDEWNLDKHRLAGITTDNASNNVKAFANLQWLPCFGHNLDLSVNKALQLEHVSSTLGKLRKTVSGVNRSTKRKRKLLTKQVELGLPQNVLLHDVSTRWGSTQRMIQRFLEQQNAVSSVLLADRKSIHLIPGDADLTTLETVNDVLEPLQTFTDAVSGDKQVT
;
A
#
# COMPACT_ATOMS: atom_id res chain seq x y z
N MET A 1 -30.61 7.01 -17.44
CA MET A 1 -29.41 6.41 -16.84
C MET A 1 -28.49 5.73 -17.87
N GLU A 2 -28.99 4.89 -18.80
CA GLU A 2 -28.11 4.19 -19.78
C GLU A 2 -27.33 5.11 -20.71
N ASN A 3 -27.79 6.32 -21.02
CA ASN A 3 -27.10 7.27 -21.89
C ASN A 3 -26.34 8.39 -21.15
N GLU A 4 -26.49 8.51 -19.83
CA GLU A 4 -25.86 9.58 -19.05
C GLU A 4 -24.42 9.23 -18.67
N ILE A 5 -24.14 7.95 -18.34
CA ILE A 5 -22.77 7.51 -17.97
C ILE A 5 -21.79 7.65 -19.13
N PRO A 6 -22.10 7.16 -20.36
CA PRO A 6 -21.21 7.36 -21.51
C PRO A 6 -20.94 8.84 -21.79
N ARG A 7 -21.98 9.68 -21.77
CA ARG A 7 -21.82 11.11 -21.99
C ARG A 7 -20.93 11.78 -20.95
N LEU A 8 -21.15 11.47 -19.66
CA LEU A 8 -20.33 12.01 -18.60
C LEU A 8 -18.85 11.54 -18.71
N TYR A 9 -18.65 10.29 -19.13
CA TYR A 9 -17.33 9.76 -19.41
C TYR A 9 -16.64 10.55 -20.53
N ASP A 10 -17.34 10.81 -21.63
CA ASP A 10 -16.81 11.56 -22.78
C ASP A 10 -16.48 13.02 -22.38
N ASP A 11 -17.36 13.69 -21.63
CA ASP A 11 -17.16 15.07 -21.15
C ASP A 11 -15.92 15.14 -20.23
N VAL A 12 -15.76 14.19 -19.30
CA VAL A 12 -14.59 14.11 -18.39
C VAL A 12 -13.30 13.79 -19.17
N ARG A 13 -13.38 12.86 -20.13
CA ARG A 13 -12.25 12.47 -20.97
C ARG A 13 -11.75 13.64 -21.82
N GLU A 14 -12.66 14.46 -22.37
CA GLU A 14 -12.29 15.64 -23.14
C GLU A 14 -11.58 16.69 -22.27
N ALA A 15 -12.11 16.97 -21.07
CA ALA A 15 -11.48 17.87 -20.12
C ALA A 15 -10.07 17.40 -19.69
N ILE A 16 -9.88 16.11 -19.45
CA ILE A 16 -8.56 15.53 -19.15
C ILE A 16 -7.63 15.66 -20.36
N ARG A 17 -8.15 15.42 -21.56
CA ARG A 17 -7.35 15.54 -22.79
C ARG A 17 -6.79 16.94 -22.99
N ASP A 18 -7.56 17.96 -22.71
CA ASP A 18 -7.11 19.35 -22.77
C ASP A 18 -5.96 19.60 -21.78
N ASP A 19 -6.08 19.12 -20.55
CA ASP A 19 -5.04 19.23 -19.54
C ASP A 19 -3.73 18.54 -19.98
N VAL A 20 -3.80 17.28 -20.41
CA VAL A 20 -2.59 16.49 -20.76
C VAL A 20 -1.95 16.94 -22.06
N THR A 21 -2.73 17.45 -23.02
CA THR A 21 -2.19 17.99 -24.28
C THR A 21 -1.54 19.36 -24.10
N ALA A 22 -2.01 20.18 -23.17
CA ALA A 22 -1.44 21.49 -22.86
C ALA A 22 -0.09 21.40 -22.12
N ALA A 23 0.19 20.32 -21.40
CA ALA A 23 1.45 20.18 -20.66
C ALA A 23 2.64 20.01 -21.61
N SER A 24 3.79 20.62 -21.30
CA SER A 24 5.02 20.48 -22.08
C SER A 24 5.64 19.08 -21.92
N TYR A 25 5.60 18.55 -20.72
CA TYR A 25 6.07 17.21 -20.36
C TYR A 25 5.11 16.56 -19.41
N PHE A 26 5.10 15.23 -19.39
CA PHE A 26 4.36 14.42 -18.43
C PHE A 26 5.20 13.21 -18.00
N SER A 27 4.92 12.66 -16.85
CA SER A 27 5.42 11.37 -16.40
C SER A 27 4.28 10.37 -16.31
N CYS A 28 4.59 9.07 -16.33
CA CYS A 28 3.60 8.04 -16.14
C CYS A 28 3.94 7.16 -14.94
N THR A 29 2.90 6.68 -14.27
CA THR A 29 3.00 5.51 -13.42
C THR A 29 2.14 4.40 -14.00
N THR A 30 2.61 3.17 -13.89
CA THR A 30 1.81 1.99 -14.26
C THR A 30 1.90 0.92 -13.18
N ASP A 31 0.80 0.24 -12.99
CA ASP A 31 0.67 -0.91 -12.10
C ASP A 31 -0.07 -2.04 -12.80
N CYS A 32 0.37 -3.27 -12.54
CA CYS A 32 -0.21 -4.48 -13.08
C CYS A 32 -0.65 -5.39 -11.94
N TRP A 33 -1.87 -5.89 -12.01
CA TRP A 33 -2.39 -6.82 -10.99
C TRP A 33 -3.26 -7.90 -11.60
N THR A 34 -3.39 -8.99 -10.86
CA THR A 34 -4.31 -10.06 -11.20
C THR A 34 -5.53 -10.02 -10.27
N SER A 35 -6.71 -10.02 -10.85
CA SER A 35 -7.97 -10.04 -10.11
C SER A 35 -8.21 -11.40 -9.46
N ARG A 36 -9.21 -11.47 -8.57
CA ARG A 36 -9.63 -12.76 -7.97
C ARG A 36 -10.12 -13.78 -9.01
N ASN A 37 -10.61 -13.32 -10.14
CA ASN A 37 -11.09 -14.16 -11.25
C ASN A 37 -9.96 -14.54 -12.22
N MET A 38 -8.70 -14.32 -11.84
CA MET A 38 -7.51 -14.59 -12.66
C MET A 38 -7.39 -13.74 -13.93
N SER A 39 -8.17 -12.66 -14.07
CA SER A 39 -7.96 -11.66 -15.11
C SER A 39 -6.84 -10.72 -14.73
N SER A 40 -5.96 -10.44 -15.65
CA SER A 40 -4.82 -9.55 -15.49
C SER A 40 -5.17 -8.15 -15.98
N PHE A 41 -4.80 -7.13 -15.22
CA PHE A 41 -5.08 -5.74 -15.53
C PHE A 41 -3.82 -4.90 -15.52
N MET A 42 -3.82 -3.85 -16.32
CA MET A 42 -2.83 -2.79 -16.31
C MET A 42 -3.53 -1.44 -16.18
N SER A 43 -2.99 -0.55 -15.36
CA SER A 43 -3.39 0.85 -15.30
C SER A 43 -2.25 1.77 -15.71
N VAL A 44 -2.59 2.88 -16.36
CA VAL A 44 -1.66 3.94 -16.72
C VAL A 44 -2.20 5.25 -16.19
N THR A 45 -1.40 5.92 -15.36
CA THR A 45 -1.72 7.26 -14.84
C THR A 45 -0.67 8.24 -15.33
N ALA A 46 -1.09 9.37 -15.87
CA ALA A 46 -0.21 10.48 -16.23
C ALA A 46 -0.17 11.52 -15.11
N GLN A 47 1.02 11.99 -14.79
CA GLN A 47 1.26 13.12 -13.90
C GLN A 47 1.89 14.27 -14.68
N LEU A 48 1.41 15.47 -14.45
CA LEU A 48 1.90 16.68 -15.09
C LEU A 48 1.86 17.88 -14.12
N ILE A 49 2.67 18.86 -14.39
CA ILE A 49 2.64 20.14 -13.69
C ILE A 49 2.01 21.17 -14.62
N SER A 50 0.91 21.79 -14.16
CA SER A 50 0.21 22.85 -14.92
C SER A 50 1.03 24.14 -14.99
N SER A 51 0.58 25.08 -15.82
CA SER A 51 1.16 26.45 -15.89
C SER A 51 1.13 27.18 -14.54
N ASP A 52 0.19 26.84 -13.69
CA ASP A 52 0.01 27.43 -12.36
C ASP A 52 0.79 26.67 -11.26
N TRP A 53 1.70 25.78 -11.66
CA TRP A 53 2.52 24.94 -10.78
C TRP A 53 1.72 23.96 -9.90
N GLU A 54 0.57 23.53 -10.38
CA GLU A 54 -0.22 22.51 -9.72
C GLU A 54 0.10 21.12 -10.28
N LEU A 55 0.32 20.15 -9.39
CA LEU A 55 0.42 18.74 -9.78
C LEU A 55 -0.98 18.23 -10.13
N LYS A 56 -1.13 17.73 -11.35
CA LYS A 56 -2.32 17.03 -11.81
C LYS A 56 -1.99 15.57 -12.08
N SER A 57 -2.88 14.69 -11.67
CA SER A 57 -2.74 13.23 -11.85
C SER A 57 -4.03 12.69 -12.46
N TRP A 58 -3.91 12.05 -13.63
CA TRP A 58 -5.05 11.56 -14.40
C TRP A 58 -4.87 10.08 -14.77
N CYS A 59 -5.82 9.24 -14.41
CA CYS A 59 -5.86 7.86 -14.91
C CYS A 59 -6.25 7.89 -16.39
N LEU A 60 -5.30 7.56 -17.27
CA LEU A 60 -5.52 7.52 -18.72
C LEU A 60 -6.24 6.24 -19.14
N GLY A 61 -6.03 5.13 -18.44
CA GLY A 61 -6.69 3.88 -18.74
C GLY A 61 -6.46 2.84 -17.64
N CYS A 62 -7.44 1.94 -17.55
CA CYS A 62 -7.35 0.72 -16.76
C CYS A 62 -8.05 -0.37 -17.60
N PHE A 63 -7.31 -1.36 -18.06
CA PHE A 63 -7.81 -2.35 -19.01
C PHE A 63 -7.29 -3.75 -18.69
N GLU A 64 -8.05 -4.74 -19.15
CA GLU A 64 -7.68 -6.15 -19.03
C GLU A 64 -6.59 -6.50 -20.06
N MET A 65 -5.51 -7.09 -19.59
CA MET A 65 -4.46 -7.62 -20.43
C MET A 65 -4.85 -9.04 -20.88
N LEU A 66 -5.15 -9.22 -22.15
CA LEU A 66 -5.54 -10.50 -22.73
C LEU A 66 -4.34 -11.34 -23.19
N VAL A 67 -3.14 -10.81 -23.03
CA VAL A 67 -1.86 -11.39 -23.43
C VAL A 67 -0.93 -11.58 -22.22
N ASP A 68 0.16 -12.30 -22.41
CA ASP A 68 1.15 -12.49 -21.35
C ASP A 68 1.79 -11.15 -20.98
N HIS A 69 2.15 -10.98 -19.71
CA HIS A 69 2.79 -9.76 -19.20
C HIS A 69 4.29 -9.73 -19.55
N THR A 70 4.63 -9.88 -20.82
CA THR A 70 6.03 -9.71 -21.25
C THR A 70 6.41 -8.23 -21.29
N GLY A 71 7.72 -7.94 -21.19
CA GLY A 71 8.17 -6.55 -21.26
C GLY A 71 7.79 -5.85 -22.57
N ASP A 72 7.77 -6.58 -23.67
CA ASP A 72 7.45 -6.01 -24.98
C ASP A 72 5.95 -5.66 -25.06
N GLU A 73 5.05 -6.51 -24.56
CA GLU A 73 3.61 -6.29 -24.52
C GLU A 73 3.21 -5.16 -23.55
N LEU A 74 3.88 -5.06 -22.39
CA LEU A 74 3.66 -3.94 -21.47
C LEU A 74 4.05 -2.60 -22.09
N LYS A 75 5.12 -2.57 -22.86
CA LYS A 75 5.58 -1.37 -23.56
C LYS A 75 4.62 -0.98 -24.69
N GLU A 76 4.14 -1.95 -25.45
CA GLU A 76 3.16 -1.75 -26.52
C GLU A 76 1.85 -1.21 -25.92
N ALA A 77 1.34 -1.83 -24.88
CA ALA A 77 0.14 -1.37 -24.18
C ALA A 77 0.25 0.07 -23.64
N LEU A 78 1.43 0.47 -23.12
CA LEU A 78 1.68 1.86 -22.76
C LEU A 78 1.57 2.79 -23.99
N TYR A 79 2.20 2.42 -25.09
CA TYR A 79 2.18 3.24 -26.29
C TYR A 79 0.79 3.36 -26.89
N ASP A 80 0.01 2.29 -26.92
CA ASP A 80 -1.38 2.31 -27.37
C ASP A 80 -2.23 3.30 -26.58
N ILE A 81 -2.07 3.34 -25.25
CA ILE A 81 -2.74 4.31 -24.40
C ILE A 81 -2.27 5.75 -24.71
N LEU A 82 -0.97 5.97 -24.84
CA LEU A 82 -0.45 7.30 -25.19
C LEU A 82 -0.98 7.78 -26.55
N ASP A 83 -1.04 6.90 -27.55
CA ASP A 83 -1.58 7.21 -28.87
C ASP A 83 -3.09 7.47 -28.81
N GLU A 84 -3.87 6.72 -28.03
CA GLU A 84 -5.30 6.95 -27.80
C GLU A 84 -5.59 8.34 -27.23
N TRP A 85 -4.66 8.85 -26.37
CA TRP A 85 -4.76 10.18 -25.79
C TRP A 85 -4.06 11.27 -26.59
N ASN A 86 -3.50 10.98 -27.76
CA ASN A 86 -2.68 11.87 -28.58
C ASN A 86 -1.48 12.46 -27.82
N LEU A 87 -0.85 11.66 -26.96
CA LEU A 87 0.32 12.05 -26.17
C LEU A 87 1.60 11.65 -26.90
N ASP A 88 2.39 12.64 -27.30
CA ASP A 88 3.69 12.38 -27.89
C ASP A 88 4.65 11.77 -26.86
N LYS A 89 5.10 10.55 -27.14
CA LYS A 89 6.07 9.80 -26.30
C LYS A 89 7.39 10.55 -26.07
N HIS A 90 7.75 11.50 -26.94
CA HIS A 90 8.93 12.35 -26.75
C HIS A 90 8.75 13.38 -25.62
N ARG A 91 7.52 13.61 -25.18
CA ARG A 91 7.18 14.44 -24.03
C ARG A 91 7.13 13.65 -22.70
N LEU A 92 7.29 12.32 -22.76
CA LEU A 92 7.36 11.46 -21.58
C LEU A 92 8.68 11.69 -20.87
N ALA A 93 8.64 12.35 -19.72
CA ALA A 93 9.81 12.67 -18.90
C ALA A 93 10.35 11.46 -18.12
N GLY A 94 9.48 10.49 -17.81
CA GLY A 94 9.85 9.26 -17.13
C GLY A 94 8.65 8.38 -16.82
N ILE A 95 8.92 7.13 -16.47
CA ILE A 95 7.91 6.17 -16.05
C ILE A 95 8.32 5.50 -14.74
N THR A 96 7.39 5.43 -13.80
CA THR A 96 7.59 4.79 -12.51
C THR A 96 6.74 3.52 -12.40
N THR A 97 7.38 2.41 -12.03
CA THR A 97 6.72 1.11 -11.80
C THR A 97 7.34 0.40 -10.61
N ASP A 98 6.79 -0.72 -10.20
CA ASP A 98 7.50 -1.65 -9.32
C ASP A 98 8.75 -2.25 -10.02
N ASN A 99 9.53 -3.04 -9.26
CA ASN A 99 10.77 -3.64 -9.75
C ASN A 99 10.57 -5.02 -10.39
N ALA A 100 9.37 -5.37 -10.83
CA ALA A 100 9.15 -6.62 -11.53
C ALA A 100 10.01 -6.67 -12.82
N SER A 101 10.63 -7.81 -13.10
CA SER A 101 11.60 -7.94 -14.18
C SER A 101 11.04 -7.61 -15.57
N ASN A 102 9.75 -7.85 -15.77
CA ASN A 102 9.02 -7.48 -16.98
C ASN A 102 8.87 -5.96 -17.11
N ASN A 103 8.56 -5.24 -16.01
CA ASN A 103 8.49 -3.78 -15.98
C ASN A 103 9.85 -3.14 -16.27
N VAL A 104 10.91 -3.64 -15.61
CA VAL A 104 12.28 -3.18 -15.86
C VAL A 104 12.65 -3.37 -17.33
N LYS A 105 12.37 -4.55 -17.91
CA LYS A 105 12.62 -4.83 -19.33
C LYS A 105 11.79 -3.91 -20.24
N ALA A 106 10.51 -3.71 -19.93
CA ALA A 106 9.60 -2.91 -20.74
C ALA A 106 10.08 -1.46 -20.89
N PHE A 107 10.51 -0.87 -19.77
CA PHE A 107 10.64 0.57 -19.65
C PHE A 107 12.08 1.07 -19.48
N ALA A 108 13.08 0.18 -19.47
CA ALA A 108 14.50 0.54 -19.29
C ALA A 108 14.99 1.70 -20.21
N ASN A 109 14.42 1.82 -21.41
CA ASN A 109 14.79 2.83 -22.39
C ASN A 109 13.90 4.10 -22.32
N LEU A 110 12.97 4.20 -21.34
CA LEU A 110 12.00 5.28 -21.21
C LEU A 110 12.22 6.15 -19.96
N GLN A 111 13.47 6.31 -19.51
CA GLN A 111 13.76 6.96 -18.23
C GLN A 111 12.97 6.31 -17.07
N TRP A 112 13.10 4.99 -16.95
CA TRP A 112 12.45 4.23 -15.91
C TRP A 112 12.99 4.59 -14.52
N LEU A 113 12.07 4.82 -13.59
CA LEU A 113 12.34 5.08 -12.19
C LEU A 113 11.67 4.00 -11.35
N PRO A 114 12.42 3.33 -10.46
CA PRO A 114 11.82 2.36 -9.54
C PRO A 114 10.92 3.05 -8.53
N CYS A 115 9.73 2.48 -8.28
CA CYS A 115 8.82 3.00 -7.28
C CYS A 115 9.48 3.04 -5.90
N PHE A 116 9.61 4.23 -5.33
CA PHE A 116 10.22 4.43 -4.02
C PHE A 116 9.47 3.66 -2.92
N GLY A 117 8.13 3.76 -2.90
CA GLY A 117 7.29 3.05 -1.93
C GLY A 117 7.49 1.53 -1.98
N HIS A 118 7.60 0.96 -3.18
CA HIS A 118 7.89 -0.46 -3.35
C HIS A 118 9.29 -0.85 -2.84
N ASN A 119 10.32 -0.03 -3.13
CA ASN A 119 11.68 -0.26 -2.62
C ASN A 119 11.75 -0.17 -1.11
N LEU A 120 11.03 0.78 -0.51
CA LEU A 120 10.91 0.89 0.93
C LEU A 120 10.22 -0.35 1.52
N ASP A 121 9.11 -0.80 0.92
CA ASP A 121 8.41 -2.03 1.34
C ASP A 121 9.33 -3.25 1.32
N LEU A 122 10.09 -3.45 0.25
CA LEU A 122 11.07 -4.53 0.15
C LEU A 122 12.14 -4.46 1.24
N SER A 123 12.67 -3.26 1.50
CA SER A 123 13.72 -3.04 2.49
C SER A 123 13.23 -3.31 3.91
N VAL A 124 12.06 -2.80 4.27
CA VAL A 124 11.44 -3.01 5.58
C VAL A 124 11.07 -4.48 5.76
N ASN A 125 10.43 -5.10 4.77
CA ASN A 125 10.08 -6.52 4.85
C ASN A 125 11.30 -7.41 5.04
N LYS A 126 12.44 -7.10 4.41
CA LYS A 126 13.70 -7.81 4.62
C LYS A 126 14.22 -7.64 6.06
N ALA A 127 14.11 -6.45 6.64
CA ALA A 127 14.49 -6.21 8.04
C ALA A 127 13.56 -6.96 9.02
N LEU A 128 12.25 -7.00 8.75
CA LEU A 128 11.28 -7.74 9.57
C LEU A 128 11.47 -9.27 9.52
N GLN A 129 12.24 -9.80 8.56
CA GLN A 129 12.61 -11.22 8.47
C GLN A 129 13.79 -11.61 9.35
N LEU A 130 14.49 -10.67 10.00
CA LEU A 130 15.51 -11.00 10.99
C LEU A 130 14.94 -11.96 12.04
N GLU A 131 15.66 -13.02 12.35
CA GLU A 131 15.15 -14.16 13.13
C GLU A 131 14.46 -13.76 14.43
N HIS A 132 15.09 -12.91 15.24
CA HIS A 132 14.51 -12.45 16.50
C HIS A 132 13.25 -11.58 16.29
N VAL A 133 13.23 -10.70 15.27
CA VAL A 133 12.07 -9.86 14.94
C VAL A 133 10.92 -10.73 14.43
N SER A 134 11.19 -11.58 13.46
CA SER A 134 10.22 -12.49 12.85
C SER A 134 9.58 -13.43 13.89
N SER A 135 10.39 -13.98 14.82
CA SER A 135 9.90 -14.80 15.93
C SER A 135 8.96 -14.02 16.83
N THR A 136 9.34 -12.80 17.24
CA THR A 136 8.53 -11.92 18.09
C THR A 136 7.22 -11.52 17.38
N LEU A 137 7.27 -11.15 16.10
CA LEU A 137 6.06 -10.88 15.30
C LEU A 137 5.15 -12.12 15.21
N GLY A 138 5.73 -13.31 15.08
CA GLY A 138 4.99 -14.58 15.10
C GLY A 138 4.23 -14.80 16.42
N LYS A 139 4.84 -14.46 17.55
CA LYS A 139 4.17 -14.50 18.87
C LYS A 139 3.05 -13.45 18.94
N LEU A 140 3.32 -12.22 18.52
CA LEU A 140 2.32 -11.15 18.50
C LEU A 140 1.09 -11.53 17.65
N ARG A 141 1.28 -12.09 16.45
CA ARG A 141 0.18 -12.60 15.61
C ARG A 141 -0.66 -13.65 16.32
N LYS A 142 -0.02 -14.57 17.09
CA LYS A 142 -0.73 -15.56 17.91
C LYS A 142 -1.53 -14.89 19.02
N THR A 143 -0.97 -13.90 19.70
CA THR A 143 -1.64 -13.10 20.73
C THR A 143 -2.89 -12.42 20.17
N VAL A 144 -2.74 -11.66 19.10
CA VAL A 144 -3.83 -10.93 18.41
C VAL A 144 -4.92 -11.91 17.96
N SER A 145 -4.53 -12.99 17.28
CA SER A 145 -5.47 -14.05 16.85
C SER A 145 -6.18 -14.70 18.03
N GLY A 146 -5.44 -14.98 19.11
CA GLY A 146 -5.98 -15.60 20.31
C GLY A 146 -7.04 -14.76 21.00
N VAL A 147 -6.90 -13.42 20.97
CA VAL A 147 -7.93 -12.50 21.50
C VAL A 147 -9.07 -12.36 20.49
N ASN A 148 -8.75 -12.10 19.21
CA ASN A 148 -9.76 -11.78 18.19
C ASN A 148 -10.69 -12.93 17.83
N ARG A 149 -10.25 -14.20 17.95
CA ARG A 149 -11.09 -15.38 17.68
C ARG A 149 -12.04 -15.74 18.82
N SER A 150 -11.90 -15.12 20.00
CA SER A 150 -12.71 -15.44 21.18
C SER A 150 -13.65 -14.29 21.55
N THR A 151 -14.94 -14.45 21.35
CA THR A 151 -15.97 -13.49 21.78
C THR A 151 -15.87 -13.20 23.28
N LYS A 152 -15.55 -14.20 24.10
CA LYS A 152 -15.35 -14.04 25.56
C LYS A 152 -14.17 -13.11 25.86
N ARG A 153 -13.02 -13.29 25.17
CA ARG A 153 -11.83 -12.45 25.37
C ARG A 153 -12.05 -11.02 24.85
N LYS A 154 -12.71 -10.87 23.71
CA LYS A 154 -13.08 -9.54 23.21
C LYS A 154 -13.93 -8.75 24.22
N ARG A 155 -14.95 -9.35 24.81
CA ARG A 155 -15.77 -8.70 25.84
C ARG A 155 -14.93 -8.33 27.06
N LYS A 156 -14.08 -9.23 27.55
CA LYS A 156 -13.18 -8.95 28.66
C LYS A 156 -12.18 -7.85 28.33
N LEU A 157 -11.69 -7.78 27.09
CA LEU A 157 -10.80 -6.72 26.64
C LEU A 157 -11.49 -5.35 26.74
N LEU A 158 -12.71 -5.23 26.21
CA LEU A 158 -13.50 -4.00 26.32
C LEU A 158 -13.69 -3.57 27.79
N THR A 159 -14.03 -4.51 28.70
CA THR A 159 -14.13 -4.20 30.11
C THR A 159 -12.81 -3.69 30.70
N LYS A 160 -11.69 -4.35 30.38
CA LYS A 160 -10.37 -3.94 30.89
C LYS A 160 -9.88 -2.62 30.31
N GLN A 161 -10.20 -2.32 29.06
CA GLN A 161 -9.92 -1.01 28.46
C GLN A 161 -10.62 0.11 29.23
N VAL A 162 -11.91 -0.06 29.55
CA VAL A 162 -12.66 0.92 30.37
C VAL A 162 -12.05 1.04 31.76
N GLU A 163 -11.77 -0.07 32.44
CA GLU A 163 -11.16 -0.07 33.79
C GLU A 163 -9.80 0.65 33.83
N LEU A 164 -9.01 0.56 32.75
CA LEU A 164 -7.68 1.16 32.65
C LEU A 164 -7.68 2.54 32.00
N GLY A 165 -8.84 3.08 31.62
CA GLY A 165 -8.95 4.37 30.92
C GLY A 165 -8.34 4.37 29.52
N LEU A 166 -8.24 3.19 28.87
CA LEU A 166 -7.69 3.04 27.53
C LEU A 166 -8.79 3.20 26.46
N PRO A 167 -8.41 3.64 25.24
CA PRO A 167 -9.34 3.65 24.11
C PRO A 167 -9.89 2.25 23.83
N GLN A 168 -11.20 2.14 23.54
CA GLN A 168 -11.86 0.86 23.25
C GLN A 168 -11.56 0.39 21.81
N ASN A 169 -10.30 0.23 21.52
CA ASN A 169 -9.80 -0.18 20.21
C ASN A 169 -9.72 -1.71 20.08
N VAL A 170 -10.14 -2.24 18.93
CA VAL A 170 -9.91 -3.65 18.59
C VAL A 170 -8.47 -3.88 18.21
N LEU A 171 -7.94 -5.08 18.51
CA LEU A 171 -6.61 -5.47 18.04
C LEU A 171 -6.63 -5.68 16.53
N LEU A 172 -5.65 -5.11 15.86
CA LEU A 172 -5.45 -5.24 14.42
C LEU A 172 -4.58 -6.47 14.13
N HIS A 173 -4.88 -7.20 13.06
CA HIS A 173 -4.01 -8.23 12.51
C HIS A 173 -3.34 -7.67 11.26
N ASP A 174 -2.08 -8.00 11.05
CA ASP A 174 -1.35 -7.55 9.87
C ASP A 174 -1.69 -8.36 8.63
N VAL A 175 -1.34 -7.76 7.49
CA VAL A 175 -1.27 -8.41 6.18
C VAL A 175 0.22 -8.51 5.85
N SER A 176 0.76 -9.72 5.85
CA SER A 176 2.21 -9.99 5.79
C SER A 176 2.92 -9.39 4.56
N THR A 177 2.17 -9.06 3.52
CA THR A 177 2.68 -8.43 2.29
C THR A 177 2.71 -6.90 2.35
N ARG A 178 2.29 -6.29 3.48
CA ARG A 178 2.22 -4.82 3.65
C ARG A 178 2.79 -4.44 5.00
N TRP A 179 4.03 -4.02 5.05
CA TRP A 179 4.74 -3.67 6.29
C TRP A 179 4.02 -2.60 7.14
N GLY A 180 3.36 -1.64 6.51
CA GLY A 180 2.57 -0.64 7.24
C GLY A 180 1.43 -1.25 8.06
N SER A 181 0.88 -2.41 7.65
CA SER A 181 -0.09 -3.14 8.47
C SER A 181 0.56 -3.81 9.69
N THR A 182 1.82 -4.24 9.57
CA THR A 182 2.60 -4.79 10.67
C THR A 182 2.90 -3.73 11.71
N GLN A 183 3.31 -2.54 11.29
CA GLN A 183 3.51 -1.39 12.18
C GLN A 183 2.23 -1.06 12.95
N ARG A 184 1.08 -0.94 12.27
CA ARG A 184 -0.21 -0.67 12.90
C ARG A 184 -0.65 -1.77 13.87
N MET A 185 -0.34 -3.03 13.59
CA MET A 185 -0.58 -4.15 14.52
C MET A 185 0.25 -3.99 15.78
N ILE A 186 1.54 -3.69 15.67
CA ILE A 186 2.46 -3.49 16.79
C ILE A 186 1.98 -2.31 17.63
N GLN A 187 1.79 -1.15 17.03
CA GLN A 187 1.35 0.07 17.70
C GLN A 187 0.04 -0.14 18.46
N ARG A 188 -0.96 -0.77 17.84
CA ARG A 188 -2.23 -1.08 18.48
C ARG A 188 -2.07 -2.07 19.64
N PHE A 189 -1.17 -3.04 19.52
CA PHE A 189 -0.90 -3.96 20.62
C PHE A 189 -0.21 -3.24 21.78
N LEU A 190 0.81 -2.43 21.55
CA LEU A 190 1.51 -1.66 22.58
C LEU A 190 0.56 -0.72 23.32
N GLU A 191 -0.32 -0.01 22.59
CA GLU A 191 -1.39 0.81 23.19
C GLU A 191 -2.27 0.01 24.14
N GLN A 192 -2.57 -1.25 23.82
CA GLN A 192 -3.52 -2.10 24.55
C GLN A 192 -2.84 -3.15 25.43
N GLN A 193 -1.53 -3.14 25.56
CA GLN A 193 -0.71 -4.17 26.18
C GLN A 193 -1.20 -4.59 27.56
N ASN A 194 -1.49 -3.61 28.44
CA ASN A 194 -1.91 -3.86 29.82
C ASN A 194 -3.28 -4.53 29.88
N ALA A 195 -4.21 -4.10 29.04
CA ALA A 195 -5.54 -4.70 28.97
C ALA A 195 -5.49 -6.12 28.42
N VAL A 196 -4.69 -6.34 27.34
CA VAL A 196 -4.49 -7.65 26.72
C VAL A 196 -3.84 -8.62 27.71
N SER A 197 -2.77 -8.21 28.38
CA SER A 197 -2.07 -9.05 29.38
C SER A 197 -3.01 -9.43 30.53
N SER A 198 -3.80 -8.48 31.04
CA SER A 198 -4.79 -8.75 32.11
C SER A 198 -5.84 -9.79 31.69
N VAL A 199 -6.33 -9.71 30.44
CA VAL A 199 -7.32 -10.66 29.90
C VAL A 199 -6.73 -12.05 29.75
N LEU A 200 -5.47 -12.16 29.29
CA LEU A 200 -4.80 -13.44 29.04
C LEU A 200 -4.33 -14.11 30.34
N LEU A 201 -3.87 -13.33 31.34
CA LEU A 201 -3.51 -13.83 32.67
C LEU A 201 -4.71 -14.45 33.42
N ALA A 202 -5.91 -13.92 33.20
CA ALA A 202 -7.14 -14.44 33.83
C ALA A 202 -7.57 -15.81 33.27
N ASP A 203 -6.87 -16.37 32.27
CA ASP A 203 -7.14 -17.68 31.68
C ASP A 203 -5.82 -18.46 31.55
N ARG A 204 -5.63 -19.44 32.47
CA ARG A 204 -4.42 -20.28 32.52
C ARG A 204 -4.01 -20.88 31.16
N LYS A 205 -4.99 -21.18 30.30
CA LYS A 205 -4.75 -21.75 28.96
C LYS A 205 -4.19 -20.75 27.99
N SER A 206 -4.21 -19.47 28.35
CA SER A 206 -3.84 -18.34 27.45
C SER A 206 -2.56 -17.62 27.87
N ILE A 207 -2.00 -17.94 29.03
CA ILE A 207 -0.78 -17.27 29.55
C ILE A 207 0.37 -17.36 28.54
N HIS A 208 0.50 -18.47 27.83
CA HIS A 208 1.53 -18.68 26.82
C HIS A 208 1.42 -17.73 25.58
N LEU A 209 0.31 -17.00 25.46
CA LEU A 209 0.10 -16.01 24.41
C LEU A 209 0.61 -14.62 24.80
N ILE A 210 1.05 -14.41 26.04
CA ILE A 210 1.55 -13.14 26.51
C ILE A 210 3.00 -12.98 26.05
N PRO A 211 3.34 -11.93 25.27
CA PRO A 211 4.73 -11.64 24.94
C PRO A 211 5.55 -11.37 26.22
N GLY A 212 6.76 -11.91 26.28
CA GLY A 212 7.68 -11.66 27.39
C GLY A 212 8.37 -10.30 27.25
N ASP A 213 9.12 -9.88 28.29
CA ASP A 213 9.79 -8.57 28.34
C ASP A 213 10.74 -8.35 27.15
N ALA A 214 11.50 -9.36 26.76
CA ALA A 214 12.36 -9.28 25.58
C ALA A 214 11.57 -9.10 24.27
N ASP A 215 10.39 -9.75 24.17
CA ASP A 215 9.51 -9.57 23.01
C ASP A 215 8.96 -8.14 23.00
N LEU A 216 8.56 -7.60 24.16
CA LEU A 216 8.03 -6.23 24.29
C LEU A 216 9.07 -5.19 23.89
N THR A 217 10.31 -5.29 24.41
CA THR A 217 11.41 -4.41 24.02
C THR A 217 11.68 -4.46 22.51
N THR A 218 11.61 -5.65 21.90
CA THR A 218 11.75 -5.80 20.45
C THR A 218 10.61 -5.11 19.71
N LEU A 219 9.36 -5.27 20.16
CA LEU A 219 8.20 -4.63 19.53
C LEU A 219 8.27 -3.10 19.65
N GLU A 220 8.64 -2.56 20.81
CA GLU A 220 8.86 -1.13 21.01
C GLU A 220 9.91 -0.59 20.05
N THR A 221 11.09 -1.22 20.01
CA THR A 221 12.17 -0.83 19.10
C THR A 221 11.74 -0.86 17.64
N VAL A 222 11.05 -1.92 17.21
CA VAL A 222 10.54 -2.04 15.83
C VAL A 222 9.50 -0.97 15.54
N ASN A 223 8.60 -0.67 16.50
CA ASN A 223 7.62 0.39 16.34
C ASN A 223 8.29 1.75 16.13
N ASP A 224 9.26 2.10 16.98
CA ASP A 224 9.98 3.38 16.95
C ASP A 224 10.72 3.59 15.61
N VAL A 225 11.24 2.51 15.02
CA VAL A 225 11.90 2.56 13.71
C VAL A 225 10.88 2.68 12.56
N LEU A 226 9.74 1.98 12.67
CA LEU A 226 8.76 1.94 11.57
C LEU A 226 7.82 3.14 11.56
N GLU A 227 7.54 3.77 12.69
CA GLU A 227 6.60 4.90 12.79
C GLU A 227 6.97 6.09 11.88
N PRO A 228 8.21 6.61 11.87
CA PRO A 228 8.60 7.68 10.95
C PRO A 228 8.53 7.24 9.47
N LEU A 229 8.86 5.98 9.16
CA LEU A 229 8.73 5.45 7.80
C LEU A 229 7.28 5.36 7.36
N GLN A 230 6.36 4.99 8.26
CA GLN A 230 4.93 4.97 7.99
C GLN A 230 4.40 6.39 7.74
N THR A 231 4.75 7.34 8.60
CA THR A 231 4.39 8.76 8.44
C THR A 231 4.89 9.31 7.11
N PHE A 232 6.11 8.99 6.73
CA PHE A 232 6.68 9.37 5.44
C PHE A 232 5.93 8.72 4.28
N THR A 233 5.63 7.41 4.37
CA THR A 233 4.88 6.70 3.33
C THR A 233 3.48 7.28 3.15
N ASP A 234 2.79 7.60 4.24
CA ASP A 234 1.46 8.22 4.19
C ASP A 234 1.53 9.61 3.54
N ALA A 235 2.60 10.37 3.80
CA ALA A 235 2.82 11.69 3.18
C ALA A 235 3.09 11.59 1.67
N VAL A 236 3.94 10.66 1.23
CA VAL A 236 4.28 10.50 -0.20
C VAL A 236 3.23 9.75 -1.01
N SER A 237 2.28 9.09 -0.36
CA SER A 237 1.16 8.41 -1.02
C SER A 237 -0.05 9.33 -1.26
N GLY A 238 0.05 10.61 -0.91
CA GLY A 238 -1.03 11.60 -1.09
C GLY A 238 -1.13 12.10 -2.53
N ASP A 239 -2.33 12.19 -3.06
CA ASP A 239 -2.63 12.60 -4.44
C ASP A 239 -2.18 14.02 -4.80
N LYS A 240 -1.89 14.85 -3.78
CA LYS A 240 -1.65 16.30 -3.94
C LYS A 240 -0.18 16.70 -3.74
N GLN A 241 0.70 15.76 -3.57
CA GLN A 241 2.12 16.04 -3.33
C GLN A 241 2.98 15.49 -4.46
N VAL A 242 3.91 16.32 -4.93
CA VAL A 242 4.97 15.87 -5.84
C VAL A 242 5.91 14.98 -5.04
N THR A 243 5.98 13.71 -5.37
CA THR A 243 6.81 12.70 -4.69
C THR A 243 7.81 12.09 -5.65
#